data_f36664c7d0065a2cca11736eaa50d049
#
_entry.id   f36664c7d0065a2cca11736eaa50d049
#
_cell.length_a   1.000
_cell.length_b   1.000
_cell.length_c   1.000
_cell.angle_alpha   90.00
_cell.angle_beta   90.00
_cell.angle_gamma   90.00
#
_symmetry.space_group_name_H-M   'P 1'
#
loop_
_entity.id
_entity.type
_entity.pdbx_description
1 polymer ?
#
loop_
_entity_poly.entity_id
_entity_poly.type
_entity_poly.pdbx_seq_one_letter_code
_entity_poly.pdbx_strand_id
1 'polypeptide(L)'
;YFHDHTMMILLIITVMVGYVMLSLSSNQQLNRNLLDGQKIETAWTILPVFVLIMIAMPSLRLLYLMDEISDPSLTLKTIGHQWYWSYEYSDFNDIEFDSYMLPETDMENNMFRLLEVDNRIILPMQTQIRMLVTAADVLHSWTIPSLGVKVDATPGRINQMSFYMNRPGLFYGQCS
;
A
#
# COMPACT_ATOMS: atom_id res chain seq x y z
N TYR A 1 -1.61 -1.82 14.08
CA TYR A 1 -2.75 -1.35 14.88
C TYR A 1 -3.98 -1.05 14.03
N PHE A 2 -3.88 -0.19 12.99
CA PHE A 2 -5.05 0.18 12.15
C PHE A 2 -5.66 -1.04 11.43
N HIS A 3 -4.81 -1.86 10.81
CA HIS A 3 -5.23 -3.11 10.17
C HIS A 3 -6.00 -4.03 11.14
N ASP A 4 -5.46 -4.26 12.32
CA ASP A 4 -6.06 -5.17 13.31
C ASP A 4 -7.39 -4.64 13.85
N HIS A 5 -7.46 -3.31 14.08
CA HIS A 5 -8.71 -2.65 14.47
C HIS A 5 -9.79 -2.80 13.38
N THR A 6 -9.44 -2.57 12.12
CA THR A 6 -10.36 -2.73 10.99
C THR A 6 -10.77 -4.18 10.80
N MET A 7 -9.82 -5.12 10.89
CA MET A 7 -10.09 -6.55 10.78
C MET A 7 -11.03 -7.06 11.88
N MET A 8 -10.91 -6.57 13.11
CA MET A 8 -11.83 -6.91 14.18
C MET A 8 -13.28 -6.51 13.83
N ILE A 9 -13.47 -5.30 13.31
CA ILE A 9 -14.80 -4.83 12.87
C ILE A 9 -15.33 -5.69 11.72
N LEU A 10 -14.50 -5.97 10.71
CA LEU A 10 -14.87 -6.80 9.57
C LEU A 10 -15.23 -8.24 9.96
N LEU A 11 -14.51 -8.82 10.91
CA LEU A 11 -14.83 -10.16 11.43
C LEU A 11 -16.18 -10.20 12.12
N ILE A 12 -16.50 -9.20 12.95
CA ILE A 12 -17.81 -9.09 13.60
C ILE A 12 -18.93 -9.02 12.54
N ILE A 13 -18.76 -8.18 11.53
CA ILE A 13 -19.75 -8.05 10.43
C ILE A 13 -19.88 -9.38 9.66
N THR A 14 -18.76 -10.00 9.32
CA THR A 14 -18.73 -11.26 8.57
C THR A 14 -19.43 -12.38 9.32
N VAL A 15 -19.17 -12.53 10.61
CA VAL A 15 -19.81 -13.54 11.46
C VAL A 15 -21.31 -13.28 11.59
N MET A 16 -21.71 -12.01 11.80
CA MET A 16 -23.11 -11.63 11.89
C MET A 16 -23.87 -11.92 10.60
N VAL A 17 -23.34 -11.49 9.45
CA VAL A 17 -23.95 -11.71 8.14
C VAL A 17 -23.98 -13.20 7.81
N GLY A 18 -22.89 -13.93 8.05
CA GLY A 18 -22.82 -15.37 7.84
C GLY A 18 -23.85 -16.14 8.69
N TYR A 19 -23.98 -15.76 9.96
CA TYR A 19 -24.99 -16.35 10.84
C TYR A 19 -26.42 -16.12 10.32
N VAL A 20 -26.75 -14.90 9.91
CA VAL A 20 -28.07 -14.58 9.34
C VAL A 20 -28.33 -15.36 8.05
N MET A 21 -27.35 -15.44 7.14
CA MET A 21 -27.47 -16.18 5.89
C MET A 21 -27.70 -17.69 6.15
N LEU A 22 -26.95 -18.30 7.05
CA LEU A 22 -27.12 -19.71 7.41
C LEU A 22 -28.48 -19.96 8.09
N SER A 23 -28.90 -19.06 8.97
CA SER A 23 -30.20 -19.14 9.61
C SER A 23 -31.34 -19.04 8.63
N LEU A 24 -31.24 -18.14 7.65
CA LEU A 24 -32.24 -17.99 6.58
C LEU A 24 -32.30 -19.21 5.66
N SER A 25 -31.17 -19.83 5.34
CA SER A 25 -31.13 -21.02 4.50
C SER A 25 -31.78 -22.25 5.17
N SER A 26 -31.76 -22.29 6.50
CA SER A 26 -32.37 -23.35 7.32
C SER A 26 -33.84 -23.06 7.71
N ASN A 27 -34.29 -21.83 7.48
CA ASN A 27 -35.62 -21.39 7.90
C ASN A 27 -36.68 -21.85 6.88
N GLN A 28 -37.71 -22.55 7.36
CA GLN A 28 -38.85 -23.01 6.58
C GLN A 28 -40.09 -22.09 6.66
N GLN A 29 -40.02 -21.06 7.50
CA GLN A 29 -41.12 -20.13 7.72
C GLN A 29 -41.07 -18.98 6.71
N LEU A 30 -42.11 -18.73 5.99
CA LEU A 30 -42.24 -17.65 5.04
C LEU A 30 -43.35 -16.68 5.44
N ASN A 31 -43.08 -15.39 5.41
CA ASN A 31 -44.09 -14.36 5.53
C ASN A 31 -44.38 -13.72 4.17
N ARG A 32 -45.40 -14.20 3.48
CA ARG A 32 -45.75 -13.72 2.12
C ARG A 32 -46.46 -12.36 2.12
N ASN A 33 -46.91 -11.87 3.27
CA ASN A 33 -47.64 -10.60 3.43
C ASN A 33 -46.70 -9.43 3.86
N LEU A 34 -45.44 -9.66 4.00
CA LEU A 34 -44.46 -8.61 4.29
C LEU A 34 -44.15 -7.81 3.01
N LEU A 35 -44.77 -6.64 2.88
CA LEU A 35 -44.65 -5.77 1.69
C LEU A 35 -43.59 -4.70 1.86
N ASP A 36 -43.36 -4.25 3.07
CA ASP A 36 -42.32 -3.25 3.41
C ASP A 36 -41.70 -3.52 4.77
N GLY A 37 -40.59 -2.88 5.03
CA GLY A 37 -39.85 -3.04 6.28
C GLY A 37 -39.09 -1.75 6.69
N GLN A 38 -39.76 -0.58 6.57
CA GLN A 38 -39.08 0.74 6.74
C GLN A 38 -38.27 0.89 8.03
N LYS A 39 -38.72 0.33 9.14
CA LYS A 39 -37.98 0.42 10.42
C LYS A 39 -36.64 -0.31 10.35
N ILE A 40 -36.62 -1.51 9.75
CA ILE A 40 -35.40 -2.30 9.63
C ILE A 40 -34.49 -1.72 8.54
N GLU A 41 -35.06 -1.18 7.47
CA GLU A 41 -34.31 -0.48 6.42
C GLU A 41 -33.61 0.75 6.98
N THR A 42 -34.28 1.55 7.77
CA THR A 42 -33.67 2.69 8.46
C THR A 42 -32.52 2.24 9.39
N ALA A 43 -32.75 1.16 10.15
CA ALA A 43 -31.70 0.63 11.03
C ALA A 43 -30.47 0.15 10.28
N TRP A 44 -30.63 -0.64 9.23
CA TRP A 44 -29.47 -1.14 8.48
C TRP A 44 -28.78 -0.08 7.59
N THR A 45 -29.45 1.06 7.34
CA THR A 45 -28.84 2.21 6.67
C THR A 45 -28.01 3.04 7.65
N ILE A 46 -28.54 3.30 8.87
CA ILE A 46 -27.89 4.16 9.86
C ILE A 46 -26.72 3.43 10.55
N LEU A 47 -26.86 2.15 10.91
CA LEU A 47 -25.81 1.40 11.59
C LEU A 47 -24.47 1.36 10.84
N PRO A 48 -24.42 1.07 9.52
CA PRO A 48 -23.17 1.12 8.76
C PRO A 48 -22.52 2.50 8.75
N VAL A 49 -23.28 3.59 8.80
CA VAL A 49 -22.71 4.95 8.87
C VAL A 49 -21.85 5.12 10.11
N PHE A 50 -22.33 4.69 11.28
CA PHE A 50 -21.54 4.74 12.50
C PHE A 50 -20.28 3.88 12.42
N VAL A 51 -20.39 2.67 11.86
CA VAL A 51 -19.24 1.77 11.65
C VAL A 51 -18.19 2.42 10.72
N LEU A 52 -18.64 3.03 9.63
CA LEU A 52 -17.74 3.74 8.71
C LEU A 52 -17.05 4.93 9.37
N ILE A 53 -17.75 5.70 10.20
CA ILE A 53 -17.14 6.80 10.96
C ILE A 53 -16.07 6.26 11.93
N MET A 54 -16.36 5.16 12.63
CA MET A 54 -15.37 4.53 13.53
C MET A 54 -14.10 4.07 12.81
N ILE A 55 -14.21 3.64 11.56
CA ILE A 55 -13.05 3.27 10.72
C ILE A 55 -12.36 4.50 10.13
N ALA A 56 -13.13 5.50 9.72
CA ALA A 56 -12.62 6.71 9.08
C ALA A 56 -11.73 7.54 10.00
N MET A 57 -12.07 7.68 11.25
CA MET A 57 -11.30 8.50 12.21
C MET A 57 -9.83 8.05 12.35
N PRO A 58 -9.53 6.77 12.68
CA PRO A 58 -8.15 6.30 12.73
C PRO A 58 -7.49 6.26 11.35
N SER A 59 -8.23 6.05 10.27
CA SER A 59 -7.73 6.09 8.89
C SER A 59 -7.22 7.47 8.52
N LEU A 60 -7.99 8.53 8.79
CA LEU A 60 -7.57 9.92 8.54
C LEU A 60 -6.34 10.28 9.37
N ARG A 61 -6.30 9.88 10.63
CA ARG A 61 -5.12 10.09 11.48
C ARG A 61 -3.87 9.44 10.90
N LEU A 62 -4.00 8.21 10.41
CA LEU A 62 -2.89 7.49 9.76
C LEU A 62 -2.44 8.21 8.49
N LEU A 63 -3.37 8.70 7.68
CA LEU A 63 -3.08 9.45 6.46
C LEU A 63 -2.21 10.68 6.76
N TYR A 64 -2.58 11.48 7.77
CA TYR A 64 -1.79 12.65 8.17
C TYR A 64 -0.41 12.27 8.72
N LEU A 65 -0.31 11.19 9.49
CA LEU A 65 0.98 10.70 10.00
C LEU A 65 1.91 10.18 8.89
N MET A 66 1.36 9.67 7.79
CA MET A 66 2.16 9.23 6.64
C MET A 66 2.74 10.40 5.84
N ASP A 67 2.05 11.55 5.81
CA ASP A 67 2.53 12.75 5.12
C ASP A 67 3.55 13.54 5.95
N GLU A 68 3.66 13.27 7.25
CA GLU A 68 4.60 13.93 8.14
C GLU A 68 6.01 13.36 7.96
N ILE A 69 6.93 14.18 7.51
CA ILE A 69 8.34 13.82 7.32
C ILE A 69 9.18 14.60 8.31
N SER A 70 9.79 13.89 9.26
CA SER A 70 10.70 14.46 10.25
C SER A 70 12.16 14.20 9.85
N ASP A 71 12.94 15.25 9.71
CA ASP A 71 14.40 15.29 9.56
C ASP A 71 15.01 14.09 8.82
N PRO A 72 14.79 13.94 7.51
CA PRO A 72 15.35 12.85 6.74
C PRO A 72 16.88 13.01 6.67
N SER A 73 17.59 11.93 6.95
CA SER A 73 19.06 11.91 6.87
C SER A 73 19.57 11.63 5.46
N LEU A 74 18.73 11.05 4.62
CA LEU A 74 19.01 10.75 3.21
C LEU A 74 17.78 11.02 2.36
N THR A 75 18.00 11.70 1.23
CA THR A 75 16.96 11.88 0.19
C THR A 75 17.35 11.13 -1.07
N LEU A 76 16.44 10.29 -1.55
CA LEU A 76 16.55 9.58 -2.81
C LEU A 76 15.39 9.96 -3.72
N LYS A 77 15.69 10.40 -4.93
CA LYS A 77 14.72 10.64 -5.97
C LYS A 77 14.65 9.45 -6.91
N THR A 78 13.42 9.05 -7.25
CA THR A 78 13.13 7.90 -8.09
C THR A 78 12.23 8.33 -9.24
N ILE A 79 12.61 7.99 -10.46
CA ILE A 79 11.91 8.35 -11.69
C ILE A 79 11.54 7.08 -12.42
N GLY A 80 10.24 6.87 -12.64
CA GLY A 80 9.71 5.73 -13.40
C GLY A 80 9.76 5.99 -14.90
N HIS A 81 10.19 4.97 -15.65
CA HIS A 81 10.22 4.93 -17.11
C HIS A 81 9.64 3.62 -17.64
N GLN A 82 9.28 3.58 -18.90
CA GLN A 82 8.96 2.34 -19.61
C GLN A 82 10.27 1.73 -20.19
N TRP A 83 10.87 0.72 -19.60
CA TRP A 83 10.46 -0.13 -18.46
C TRP A 83 11.67 -0.30 -17.53
N TYR A 84 12.09 0.76 -16.90
CA TYR A 84 13.20 0.82 -15.94
C TYR A 84 12.98 1.93 -14.92
N TRP A 85 13.83 1.99 -13.90
CA TRP A 85 13.82 3.06 -12.92
C TRP A 85 15.15 3.81 -12.93
N SER A 86 15.11 5.15 -12.83
CA SER A 86 16.28 5.98 -12.58
C SER A 86 16.30 6.44 -11.13
N TYR A 87 17.46 6.48 -10.53
CA TYR A 87 17.67 6.89 -9.15
C TYR A 87 18.69 8.01 -9.05
N GLU A 88 18.37 9.06 -8.29
CA GLU A 88 19.24 10.19 -8.01
C GLU A 88 19.41 10.34 -6.50
N TYR A 89 20.66 10.30 -6.01
CA TYR A 89 20.98 10.57 -4.60
C TYR A 89 21.23 12.06 -4.41
N SER A 90 20.22 12.79 -3.99
CA SER A 90 20.26 14.26 -3.91
C SER A 90 21.30 14.82 -2.91
N ASP A 91 21.70 14.02 -1.93
CA ASP A 91 22.65 14.44 -0.88
C ASP A 91 24.11 14.20 -1.26
N PHE A 92 24.38 13.53 -2.38
CA PHE A 92 25.70 13.25 -2.91
C PHE A 92 25.85 13.86 -4.30
N ASN A 93 27.03 14.40 -4.58
CA ASN A 93 27.30 15.01 -5.88
C ASN A 93 27.29 13.96 -6.99
N ASP A 94 26.43 14.15 -7.97
CA ASP A 94 26.40 13.44 -9.25
C ASP A 94 26.26 11.90 -9.19
N ILE A 95 25.57 11.37 -8.15
CA ILE A 95 25.22 9.95 -8.13
C ILE A 95 23.82 9.78 -8.73
N GLU A 96 23.81 9.41 -9.99
CA GLU A 96 22.63 9.07 -10.78
C GLU A 96 22.91 7.79 -11.56
N PHE A 97 21.92 6.88 -11.61
CA PHE A 97 22.03 5.64 -12.39
C PHE A 97 20.65 5.09 -12.74
N ASP A 98 20.64 4.30 -13.81
CA ASP A 98 19.48 3.54 -14.24
C ASP A 98 19.53 2.12 -13.69
N SER A 99 18.37 1.56 -13.43
CA SER A 99 18.15 0.22 -12.91
C SER A 99 17.24 -0.55 -13.86
N TYR A 100 17.81 -1.46 -14.63
CA TYR A 100 17.08 -2.32 -15.57
C TYR A 100 16.89 -3.72 -14.99
N MET A 101 15.74 -4.31 -15.29
CA MET A 101 15.48 -5.70 -14.96
C MET A 101 16.41 -6.63 -15.78
N LEU A 102 17.05 -7.59 -15.09
CA LEU A 102 17.91 -8.55 -15.76
C LEU A 102 17.09 -9.49 -16.66
N PRO A 103 17.54 -9.68 -17.93
CA PRO A 103 16.96 -10.69 -18.82
C PRO A 103 17.34 -12.10 -18.33
N GLU A 104 16.54 -13.11 -18.66
CA GLU A 104 16.77 -14.51 -18.24
C GLU A 104 18.12 -15.06 -18.71
N THR A 105 18.65 -14.55 -19.83
CA THR A 105 19.94 -14.98 -20.39
C THR A 105 21.13 -14.63 -19.50
N ASP A 106 21.01 -13.59 -18.70
CA ASP A 106 22.08 -13.02 -17.87
C ASP A 106 21.93 -13.40 -16.39
N MET A 107 20.92 -14.22 -16.08
CA MET A 107 20.63 -14.65 -14.72
C MET A 107 21.43 -15.87 -14.31
N GLU A 108 21.97 -15.86 -13.11
CA GLU A 108 22.57 -17.03 -12.46
C GLU A 108 21.51 -17.92 -11.81
N ASN A 109 21.84 -19.19 -11.54
CA ASN A 109 20.93 -20.23 -11.04
C ASN A 109 20.17 -19.91 -9.72
N ASN A 110 20.61 -18.89 -8.96
CA ASN A 110 20.02 -18.54 -7.66
C ASN A 110 19.36 -17.16 -7.67
N MET A 111 19.19 -16.54 -8.81
CA MET A 111 18.56 -15.22 -8.94
C MET A 111 17.05 -15.34 -9.10
N PHE A 112 16.32 -14.34 -8.60
CA PHE A 112 14.86 -14.31 -8.70
C PHE A 112 14.42 -13.68 -10.00
N ARG A 113 13.74 -14.46 -10.83
CA ARG A 113 13.16 -14.00 -12.09
C ARG A 113 12.23 -12.79 -11.87
N LEU A 114 12.36 -11.76 -12.70
CA LEU A 114 11.59 -10.51 -12.70
C LEU A 114 11.79 -9.61 -11.46
N LEU A 115 12.72 -9.94 -10.58
CA LEU A 115 13.02 -9.14 -9.39
C LEU A 115 14.46 -8.61 -9.38
N GLU A 116 15.37 -9.28 -10.09
CA GLU A 116 16.76 -8.87 -10.12
C GLU A 116 16.98 -7.76 -11.14
N VAL A 117 17.88 -6.85 -10.77
CA VAL A 117 18.29 -5.70 -11.60
C VAL A 117 19.80 -5.62 -11.70
N ASP A 118 20.28 -4.92 -12.72
CA ASP A 118 21.71 -4.66 -12.93
C ASP A 118 22.30 -3.75 -11.87
N ASN A 119 21.58 -2.67 -11.50
CA ASN A 119 22.03 -1.70 -10.50
C ASN A 119 21.00 -1.60 -9.37
N ARG A 120 21.38 -2.04 -8.17
CA ARG A 120 20.52 -1.95 -6.99
C ARG A 120 20.76 -0.65 -6.25
N ILE A 121 19.70 -0.07 -5.69
CA ILE A 121 19.84 1.04 -4.73
C ILE A 121 20.44 0.54 -3.43
N ILE A 122 21.30 1.36 -2.83
CA ILE A 122 21.94 1.08 -1.54
C ILE A 122 21.44 2.13 -0.55
N LEU A 123 20.83 1.67 0.52
CA LEU A 123 20.25 2.53 1.55
C LEU A 123 20.79 2.16 2.92
N PRO A 124 21.09 3.15 3.78
CA PRO A 124 21.55 2.89 5.14
C PRO A 124 20.41 2.34 6.00
N MET A 125 20.71 1.37 6.87
CA MET A 125 19.77 0.93 7.89
C MET A 125 19.76 1.90 9.09
N GLN A 126 18.70 1.83 9.90
CA GLN A 126 18.50 2.64 11.11
C GLN A 126 18.58 4.15 10.84
N THR A 127 18.14 4.54 9.66
CA THR A 127 18.20 5.92 9.19
C THR A 127 16.85 6.29 8.57
N GLN A 128 16.40 7.52 8.80
CA GLN A 128 15.19 8.05 8.19
C GLN A 128 15.48 8.44 6.73
N ILE A 129 14.83 7.77 5.81
CA ILE A 129 15.00 7.98 4.37
C ILE A 129 13.76 8.67 3.81
N ARG A 130 13.99 9.72 3.04
CA ARG A 130 12.94 10.37 2.23
C ARG A 130 13.07 9.92 0.79
N MET A 131 11.98 9.41 0.23
CA MET A 131 11.86 9.10 -1.19
C MET A 131 11.03 10.18 -1.87
N LEU A 132 11.53 10.69 -2.99
CA LEU A 132 10.83 11.56 -3.93
C LEU A 132 10.54 10.75 -5.18
N VAL A 133 9.28 10.49 -5.48
CA VAL A 133 8.88 9.56 -6.55
C VAL A 133 8.09 10.31 -7.62
N THR A 134 8.54 10.18 -8.86
CA THR A 134 7.89 10.74 -10.06
C THR A 134 8.03 9.80 -11.25
N ALA A 135 7.45 10.15 -12.38
CA ALA A 135 7.60 9.44 -13.64
C ALA A 135 7.90 10.41 -14.78
N ALA A 136 8.62 9.94 -15.79
CA ALA A 136 8.96 10.74 -16.97
C ALA A 136 7.93 10.59 -18.09
N ASP A 137 7.23 9.47 -18.18
CA ASP A 137 6.35 9.08 -19.29
C ASP A 137 4.91 8.80 -18.87
N VAL A 138 4.63 7.65 -18.30
CA VAL A 138 3.29 7.21 -17.88
C VAL A 138 3.21 7.02 -16.36
N LEU A 139 2.08 6.58 -15.87
CA LEU A 139 1.90 6.24 -14.45
C LEU A 139 2.65 4.95 -14.12
N HIS A 140 3.45 5.01 -13.07
CA HIS A 140 4.13 3.87 -12.44
C HIS A 140 3.83 3.88 -10.94
N SER A 141 4.26 2.86 -10.23
CA SER A 141 4.17 2.82 -8.77
C SER A 141 5.38 2.10 -8.19
N TRP A 142 6.14 2.81 -7.37
CA TRP A 142 7.31 2.26 -6.70
C TRP A 142 6.89 1.60 -5.40
N THR A 143 7.24 0.32 -5.20
CA THR A 143 6.83 -0.43 -4.01
C THR A 143 7.88 -1.41 -3.55
N ILE A 144 7.99 -1.56 -2.21
CA ILE A 144 8.71 -2.65 -1.55
C ILE A 144 7.74 -3.28 -0.54
N PRO A 145 7.07 -4.39 -0.89
CA PRO A 145 6.04 -5.00 -0.05
C PRO A 145 6.55 -5.41 1.33
N SER A 146 7.79 -5.89 1.43
CA SER A 146 8.40 -6.31 2.70
C SER A 146 8.70 -5.17 3.67
N LEU A 147 8.75 -3.93 3.19
CA LEU A 147 8.82 -2.72 4.02
C LEU A 147 7.46 -2.07 4.24
N GLY A 148 6.41 -2.57 3.60
CA GLY A 148 5.08 -1.98 3.64
C GLY A 148 4.98 -0.63 2.93
N VAL A 149 5.80 -0.41 1.90
CA VAL A 149 5.99 0.88 1.22
C VAL A 149 5.43 0.80 -0.19
N LYS A 150 4.60 1.78 -0.57
CA LYS A 150 4.08 1.95 -1.94
C LYS A 150 3.78 3.42 -2.19
N VAL A 151 4.28 3.94 -3.31
CA VAL A 151 4.01 5.30 -3.78
C VAL A 151 3.85 5.33 -5.29
N ASP A 152 2.82 6.03 -5.75
CA ASP A 152 2.59 6.23 -7.17
C ASP A 152 3.57 7.23 -7.76
N ALA A 153 4.12 6.89 -8.91
CA ALA A 153 4.98 7.74 -9.73
C ALA A 153 4.13 8.36 -10.84
N THR A 154 3.79 9.64 -10.67
CA THR A 154 2.91 10.37 -11.59
C THR A 154 3.71 11.40 -12.38
N PRO A 155 3.60 11.44 -13.72
CA PRO A 155 4.24 12.48 -14.52
C PRO A 155 3.80 13.88 -14.11
N GLY A 156 4.75 14.81 -14.01
CA GLY A 156 4.49 16.19 -13.62
C GLY A 156 4.17 16.44 -12.14
N ARG A 157 4.21 15.38 -11.30
CA ARG A 157 4.01 15.47 -9.86
C ARG A 157 5.10 14.70 -9.14
N ILE A 158 5.62 15.26 -8.06
CA ILE A 158 6.56 14.57 -7.16
C ILE A 158 5.82 14.18 -5.89
N ASN A 159 5.63 12.88 -5.71
CA ASN A 159 5.13 12.32 -4.45
C ASN A 159 6.30 12.08 -3.50
N GLN A 160 6.07 12.27 -2.22
CA GLN A 160 7.09 12.00 -1.22
C GLN A 160 6.58 11.03 -0.17
N MET A 161 7.49 10.24 0.35
CA MET A 161 7.27 9.36 1.47
C MET A 161 8.53 9.23 2.30
N SER A 162 8.37 8.72 3.50
CA SER A 162 9.49 8.49 4.41
C SER A 162 9.36 7.11 5.02
N PHE A 163 10.47 6.41 5.17
CA PHE A 163 10.51 5.11 5.82
C PHE A 163 11.83 4.89 6.56
N TYR A 164 11.82 3.92 7.44
CA TYR A 164 12.93 3.56 8.30
C TYR A 164 13.17 2.05 8.22
N MET A 165 14.38 1.64 7.88
CA MET A 165 14.77 0.23 7.81
C MET A 165 15.39 -0.23 9.13
N ASN A 166 14.72 -1.18 9.79
CA ASN A 166 15.17 -1.70 11.08
C ASN A 166 16.30 -2.72 10.98
N ARG A 167 16.46 -3.37 9.85
CA ARG A 167 17.41 -4.48 9.65
C ARG A 167 18.02 -4.45 8.25
N PRO A 168 19.28 -4.96 8.10
CA PRO A 168 19.89 -5.11 6.79
C PRO A 168 19.25 -6.27 6.01
N GLY A 169 19.42 -6.27 4.71
CA GLY A 169 18.96 -7.33 3.82
C GLY A 169 18.76 -6.86 2.39
N LEU A 170 18.38 -7.80 1.55
CA LEU A 170 17.93 -7.54 0.20
C LEU A 170 16.40 -7.43 0.22
N PHE A 171 15.91 -6.38 -0.40
CA PHE A 171 14.48 -6.08 -0.49
C PHE A 171 14.11 -5.95 -1.96
N TYR A 172 13.06 -6.60 -2.37
CA TYR A 172 12.59 -6.61 -3.74
C TYR A 172 11.25 -5.92 -3.87
N GLY A 173 11.01 -5.34 -5.04
CA GLY A 173 9.76 -4.70 -5.39
C GLY A 173 9.49 -4.81 -6.88
N GLN A 174 8.25 -4.64 -7.27
CA GLN A 174 7.81 -4.57 -8.66
C GLN A 174 6.89 -3.37 -8.81
N CYS A 175 6.78 -2.84 -10.03
CA CYS A 175 5.81 -1.82 -10.36
C CYS A 175 4.39 -2.34 -10.04
N SER A 176 3.59 -1.58 -9.30
CA SER A 176 2.34 -2.10 -8.71
C SER A 176 1.14 -1.21 -9.01
#